data_e539f0951cd07ced860f5527f2e12d18
#
_entry.id   e539f0951cd07ced860f5527f2e12d18
#
_cell.length_a   1.000
_cell.length_b   1.000
_cell.length_c   1.000
_cell.angle_alpha   90.00
_cell.angle_beta   90.00
_cell.angle_gamma   90.00
#
_symmetry.space_group_name_H-M   'P 1'
#
loop_
_entity.id
_entity.type
_entity.pdbx_description
1 polymer ?
#
loop_
_entity_poly.entity_id
_entity_poly.type
_entity_poly.pdbx_seq_one_letter_code
_entity_poly.pdbx_strand_id
1 'polypeptide(L)'
;VCSSDLVFVDEIDKISRRSESQSITRDVSGEGVQQALLKLVEGTKCRIQPQGGRKHPGGDMIEIDTTNILFIAGGAFVGLENIVKNRIKGTAIGFQAEVKQDTLGQLDLVTPDDLVRFGMIPEFVGRFPSWVSLNELTQEDLVRILQDIKHNYVSQYQWLFRRDKIELKFSPDSLDLIAQRTMANKTGARGLHSELERVLLPHMYNLATYRNHGINTVTIDTNLVNNPESLREINRSEEHTSELQSQ
;
A
#
# COMPACT_ATOMS: atom_id res chain seq x y z
N VAL A 1 -29.17 -9.68 1.04
CA VAL A 1 -28.05 -10.62 1.22
C VAL A 1 -26.79 -9.87 0.83
N CYS A 2 -25.98 -9.50 1.81
CA CYS A 2 -24.63 -9.00 1.54
C CYS A 2 -23.80 -10.17 1.00
N SER A 3 -23.32 -10.07 -0.24
CA SER A 3 -22.56 -11.13 -0.90
C SER A 3 -21.04 -10.95 -0.74
N SER A 4 -20.59 -10.29 0.32
CA SER A 4 -19.16 -10.14 0.58
C SER A 4 -18.70 -11.24 1.53
N ASP A 5 -18.07 -12.27 0.98
CA ASP A 5 -17.54 -13.41 1.74
C ASP A 5 -16.13 -13.14 2.31
N LEU A 6 -15.67 -11.88 2.28
CA LEU A 6 -14.36 -11.46 2.73
C LEU A 6 -14.39 -10.11 3.44
N VAL A 7 -13.74 -10.03 4.60
CA VAL A 7 -13.51 -8.79 5.36
C VAL A 7 -12.02 -8.60 5.54
N PHE A 8 -11.49 -7.46 5.09
CA PHE A 8 -10.13 -7.04 5.34
C PHE A 8 -10.10 -5.98 6.45
N VAL A 9 -9.30 -6.23 7.50
CA VAL A 9 -9.09 -5.32 8.63
C VAL A 9 -7.64 -4.84 8.56
N ASP A 10 -7.45 -3.57 8.23
CA ASP A 10 -6.12 -2.95 8.19
C ASP A 10 -5.71 -2.40 9.56
N GLU A 11 -4.40 -2.22 9.75
CA GLU A 11 -3.79 -1.66 10.96
C GLU A 11 -4.21 -2.37 12.27
N ILE A 12 -4.37 -3.69 12.22
CA ILE A 12 -4.78 -4.48 13.39
C ILE A 12 -3.79 -4.38 14.56
N ASP A 13 -2.52 -4.09 14.28
CA ASP A 13 -1.48 -3.86 15.28
C ASP A 13 -1.75 -2.65 16.19
N LYS A 14 -2.59 -1.71 15.76
CA LYS A 14 -2.93 -0.50 16.54
C LYS A 14 -3.82 -0.79 17.74
N ILE A 15 -4.51 -1.92 17.76
CA ILE A 15 -5.32 -2.35 18.89
C ILE A 15 -4.54 -3.24 19.87
N SER A 16 -3.22 -3.44 19.66
CA SER A 16 -2.38 -4.16 20.61
C SER A 16 -2.25 -3.39 21.94
N ARG A 17 -2.09 -4.14 23.04
CA ARG A 17 -1.77 -3.53 24.33
C ARG A 17 -0.38 -2.92 24.27
N ARG A 18 -0.24 -1.62 24.52
CA ARG A 18 1.06 -1.00 24.73
C ARG A 18 1.50 -1.21 26.16
N SER A 19 2.53 -2.02 26.35
CA SER A 19 3.10 -2.32 27.69
C SER A 19 3.86 -1.16 28.31
N GLU A 20 4.08 -0.05 27.60
CA GLU A 20 4.96 1.04 28.06
C GLU A 20 4.23 2.22 28.73
N SER A 21 2.91 2.17 28.87
CA SER A 21 2.19 3.21 29.59
C SER A 21 2.13 2.88 31.08
N GLN A 22 3.07 3.41 31.88
CA GLN A 22 3.04 3.38 33.37
C GLN A 22 1.90 4.23 33.95
N SER A 23 0.89 4.59 33.21
CA SER A 23 -0.29 5.23 33.77
C SER A 23 -1.20 4.17 34.38
N ILE A 24 -1.57 4.39 35.61
CA ILE A 24 -2.43 3.55 36.48
C ILE A 24 -3.86 3.39 35.89
N THR A 25 -4.19 4.08 34.81
CA THR A 25 -5.39 3.88 34.06
C THR A 25 -5.15 2.72 33.06
N ARG A 26 -5.65 1.56 33.48
CA ARG A 26 -5.77 0.35 32.63
C ARG A 26 -6.30 0.78 31.26
N ASP A 27 -5.47 0.68 30.24
CA ASP A 27 -5.87 1.00 28.86
C ASP A 27 -6.80 -0.11 28.36
N VAL A 28 -8.08 0.04 28.73
CA VAL A 28 -9.15 -0.94 28.49
C VAL A 28 -9.55 -0.93 27.00
N SER A 29 -9.08 0.08 26.24
CA SER A 29 -9.58 0.33 24.88
C SER A 29 -9.11 -0.72 23.86
N GLY A 30 -7.83 -1.05 23.83
CA GLY A 30 -7.28 -1.99 22.86
C GLY A 30 -7.77 -3.43 23.05
N GLU A 31 -7.78 -3.91 24.31
CA GLU A 31 -8.26 -5.26 24.62
C GLU A 31 -9.76 -5.41 24.35
N GLY A 32 -10.55 -4.40 24.73
CA GLY A 32 -11.99 -4.41 24.47
C GLY A 32 -12.33 -4.46 22.99
N VAL A 33 -11.54 -3.78 22.14
CA VAL A 33 -11.72 -3.84 20.68
C VAL A 33 -11.35 -5.22 20.14
N GLN A 34 -10.23 -5.82 20.60
CA GLN A 34 -9.87 -7.19 20.23
C GLN A 34 -10.97 -8.20 20.61
N GLN A 35 -11.52 -8.08 21.82
CA GLN A 35 -12.61 -8.94 22.29
C GLN A 35 -13.91 -8.75 21.47
N ALA A 36 -14.21 -7.52 21.02
CA ALA A 36 -15.35 -7.24 20.17
C ALA A 36 -15.17 -7.84 18.76
N LEU A 37 -13.97 -7.70 18.18
CA LEU A 37 -13.63 -8.29 16.88
C LEU A 37 -13.62 -9.82 16.95
N LEU A 38 -13.18 -10.40 18.07
CA LEU A 38 -13.17 -11.85 18.27
C LEU A 38 -14.56 -12.45 18.03
N LYS A 39 -15.63 -11.82 18.52
CA LYS A 39 -17.01 -12.28 18.30
C LYS A 39 -17.37 -12.32 16.82
N LEU A 40 -16.89 -11.37 16.03
CA LEU A 40 -17.16 -11.34 14.58
C LEU A 40 -16.38 -12.43 13.85
N VAL A 41 -15.11 -12.65 14.24
CA VAL A 41 -14.25 -13.68 13.63
C VAL A 41 -14.70 -15.09 14.00
N GLU A 42 -15.25 -15.29 15.19
CA GLU A 42 -15.82 -16.58 15.64
C GLU A 42 -17.10 -16.98 14.91
N GLY A 43 -17.74 -16.03 14.26
CA GLY A 43 -19.02 -16.23 13.60
C GLY A 43 -20.19 -15.88 14.52
N THR A 44 -20.93 -14.87 14.15
CA THR A 44 -22.12 -14.43 14.89
C THR A 44 -23.16 -13.86 13.97
N LYS A 45 -24.42 -13.89 14.42
CA LYS A 45 -25.52 -13.21 13.75
C LYS A 45 -25.72 -11.83 14.35
N CYS A 46 -25.39 -10.81 13.60
CA CYS A 46 -25.56 -9.42 13.99
C CYS A 46 -26.79 -8.82 13.32
N ARG A 47 -27.58 -8.07 14.08
CA ARG A 47 -28.71 -7.29 13.56
C ARG A 47 -28.34 -5.82 13.54
N ILE A 48 -28.37 -5.23 12.36
CA ILE A 48 -27.99 -3.84 12.12
C ILE A 48 -29.18 -3.06 11.61
N GLN A 49 -29.42 -1.88 12.17
CA GLN A 49 -30.40 -0.95 11.63
C GLN A 49 -29.82 -0.24 10.41
N PRO A 50 -30.55 -0.14 9.29
CA PRO A 50 -30.10 0.65 8.14
C PRO A 50 -29.86 2.10 8.53
N GLN A 51 -28.72 2.68 8.07
CA GLN A 51 -28.44 4.11 8.27
C GLN A 51 -29.53 4.95 7.58
N GLY A 52 -30.18 5.86 8.33
CA GLY A 52 -31.19 6.79 7.80
C GLY A 52 -32.64 6.51 8.20
N GLY A 53 -32.91 5.40 8.83
CA GLY A 53 -34.23 5.11 9.39
C GLY A 53 -34.48 5.82 10.73
N ARG A 54 -35.61 6.55 10.89
CA ARG A 54 -36.05 6.97 12.21
C ARG A 54 -36.12 5.74 13.11
N LYS A 55 -35.70 5.87 14.37
CA LYS A 55 -35.83 4.81 15.41
C LYS A 55 -37.31 4.50 15.65
N HIS A 56 -37.90 3.71 14.77
CA HIS A 56 -39.23 3.12 15.04
C HIS A 56 -39.01 1.71 15.60
N PRO A 57 -39.68 1.36 16.69
CA PRO A 57 -39.76 -0.02 17.14
C PRO A 57 -40.54 -0.81 16.09
N GLY A 58 -39.88 -1.54 15.21
CA GLY A 58 -40.45 -2.29 14.08
C GLY A 58 -39.80 -2.01 12.72
N GLY A 59 -38.74 -1.20 12.63
CA GLY A 59 -37.98 -1.00 11.38
C GLY A 59 -37.26 -2.30 10.96
N ASP A 60 -37.20 -2.55 9.65
CA ASP A 60 -36.51 -3.70 9.08
C ASP A 60 -35.07 -3.74 9.52
N MET A 61 -34.68 -4.75 10.30
CA MET A 61 -33.28 -5.00 10.68
C MET A 61 -32.65 -5.89 9.64
N ILE A 62 -31.44 -5.53 9.22
CA ILE A 62 -30.58 -6.37 8.37
C ILE A 62 -29.86 -7.35 9.28
N GLU A 63 -30.08 -8.65 9.10
CA GLU A 63 -29.32 -9.70 9.77
C GLU A 63 -28.10 -10.08 8.92
N ILE A 64 -26.91 -10.01 9.52
CA ILE A 64 -25.65 -10.41 8.90
C ILE A 64 -25.11 -11.59 9.70
N ASP A 65 -24.85 -12.70 9.01
CA ASP A 65 -24.20 -13.89 9.57
C ASP A 65 -22.72 -13.88 9.14
N THR A 66 -21.80 -13.84 10.10
CA THR A 66 -20.37 -13.77 9.85
C THR A 66 -19.69 -15.14 9.85
N THR A 67 -20.42 -16.24 10.01
CA THR A 67 -19.88 -17.59 10.18
C THR A 67 -19.01 -18.05 8.99
N ASN A 68 -19.38 -17.66 7.77
CA ASN A 68 -18.70 -18.07 6.54
C ASN A 68 -17.95 -16.90 5.87
N ILE A 69 -17.55 -15.89 6.62
CA ILE A 69 -16.77 -14.77 6.11
C ILE A 69 -15.29 -15.02 6.37
N LEU A 70 -14.46 -14.87 5.33
CA LEU A 70 -13.02 -14.88 5.48
C LEU A 70 -12.54 -13.54 6.06
N PHE A 71 -11.86 -13.59 7.19
CA PHE A 71 -11.22 -12.41 7.78
C PHE A 71 -9.73 -12.40 7.45
N ILE A 72 -9.27 -11.29 6.89
CA ILE A 72 -7.85 -11.01 6.65
C ILE A 72 -7.50 -9.81 7.49
N ALA A 73 -6.54 -9.97 8.42
CA ALA A 73 -6.04 -8.88 9.26
C ALA A 73 -4.63 -8.50 8.82
N GLY A 74 -4.43 -7.24 8.49
CA GLY A 74 -3.13 -6.67 8.10
C GLY A 74 -2.63 -5.64 9.09
N GLY A 75 -1.30 -5.49 9.21
CA GLY A 75 -0.68 -4.47 10.05
C GLY A 75 0.83 -4.40 9.87
N ALA A 76 1.44 -3.29 10.26
CA ALA A 76 2.88 -3.09 10.16
C ALA A 76 3.66 -3.79 11.29
N PHE A 77 3.04 -4.04 12.44
CA PHE A 77 3.61 -4.69 13.63
C PHE A 77 5.01 -4.17 13.99
N VAL A 78 5.18 -2.85 13.99
CA VAL A 78 6.47 -2.19 14.26
C VAL A 78 7.00 -2.61 15.63
N GLY A 79 8.21 -3.19 15.65
CA GLY A 79 8.85 -3.71 16.86
C GLY A 79 8.67 -5.23 17.09
N LEU A 80 7.81 -5.91 16.33
CA LEU A 80 7.66 -7.37 16.40
C LEU A 80 8.97 -8.09 16.05
N GLU A 81 9.74 -7.56 15.10
CA GLU A 81 11.05 -8.07 14.72
C GLU A 81 12.02 -8.18 15.91
N ASN A 82 11.99 -7.18 16.82
CA ASN A 82 12.84 -7.19 18.01
C ASN A 82 12.43 -8.29 18.98
N ILE A 83 11.13 -8.57 19.09
CA ILE A 83 10.61 -9.66 19.93
C ILE A 83 11.10 -11.01 19.39
N VAL A 84 10.98 -11.22 18.08
CA VAL A 84 11.46 -12.43 17.39
C VAL A 84 12.98 -12.59 17.54
N LYS A 85 13.75 -11.50 17.29
CA LYS A 85 15.21 -11.48 17.49
C LYS A 85 15.61 -11.88 18.90
N ASN A 86 14.95 -11.32 19.90
CA ASN A 86 15.25 -11.60 21.30
C ASN A 86 14.92 -13.05 21.66
N ARG A 87 13.84 -13.62 21.13
CA ARG A 87 13.50 -15.04 21.32
C ARG A 87 14.57 -15.95 20.73
N ILE A 88 14.98 -15.69 19.49
CA ILE A 88 16.00 -16.49 18.80
C ILE A 88 17.35 -16.40 19.52
N LYS A 89 17.78 -15.20 19.93
CA LYS A 89 19.02 -14.98 20.68
C LYS A 89 18.98 -15.66 22.06
N GLY A 90 17.85 -15.60 22.77
CA GLY A 90 17.68 -16.23 24.08
C GLY A 90 17.78 -17.77 24.02
N THR A 91 17.46 -18.37 22.89
CA THR A 91 17.59 -19.82 22.67
C THR A 91 19.04 -20.23 22.30
N ALA A 92 19.88 -19.27 21.87
CA ALA A 92 21.26 -19.48 21.43
C ALA A 92 22.31 -19.36 22.57
N ILE A 93 21.92 -19.38 23.84
CA ILE A 93 22.85 -19.44 24.98
C ILE A 93 23.38 -20.87 25.11
N GLY A 94 24.28 -21.25 24.23
CA GLY A 94 25.02 -22.50 24.23
C GLY A 94 25.88 -22.61 22.98
N PHE A 95 27.19 -22.31 23.13
CA PHE A 95 28.30 -22.59 22.19
C PHE A 95 28.05 -22.32 20.70
N GLN A 96 28.67 -21.24 20.19
CA GLN A 96 29.05 -21.01 18.79
C GLN A 96 27.93 -21.23 17.74
N ALA A 97 26.90 -20.43 17.77
CA ALA A 97 26.10 -20.20 16.57
C ALA A 97 26.37 -18.77 16.07
N GLU A 98 27.18 -18.62 15.02
CA GLU A 98 27.17 -17.41 14.21
C GLU A 98 25.74 -17.20 13.71
N VAL A 99 25.03 -16.28 14.36
CA VAL A 99 23.74 -15.80 13.83
C VAL A 99 24.07 -15.02 12.58
N LYS A 100 23.94 -15.66 11.41
CA LYS A 100 23.91 -14.96 10.13
C LYS A 100 22.90 -13.83 10.27
N GLN A 101 23.38 -12.61 10.18
CA GLN A 101 22.60 -11.37 10.19
C GLN A 101 21.86 -11.20 8.84
N ASP A 102 21.08 -12.17 8.41
CA ASP A 102 20.12 -11.97 7.35
C ASP A 102 18.88 -11.34 7.96
N THR A 103 18.81 -10.02 7.89
CA THR A 103 17.64 -9.21 8.31
C THR A 103 16.41 -9.46 7.44
N LEU A 104 16.59 -10.08 6.27
CA LEU A 104 15.54 -10.52 5.36
C LEU A 104 15.00 -11.87 5.86
N GLY A 105 13.72 -11.92 6.24
CA GLY A 105 13.04 -13.18 6.60
C GLY A 105 12.85 -13.44 8.09
N GLN A 106 13.20 -12.50 9.00
CA GLN A 106 12.98 -12.72 10.44
C GLN A 106 11.50 -12.76 10.82
N LEU A 107 10.65 -12.07 10.10
CA LEU A 107 9.20 -12.12 10.29
C LEU A 107 8.59 -13.45 9.83
N ASP A 108 9.27 -14.22 8.97
CA ASP A 108 8.83 -15.57 8.58
C ASP A 108 8.88 -16.56 9.75
N LEU A 109 9.65 -16.21 10.79
CA LEU A 109 9.80 -17.01 12.01
C LEU A 109 8.88 -16.58 13.15
N VAL A 110 7.90 -15.70 12.86
CA VAL A 110 6.90 -15.26 13.85
C VAL A 110 6.09 -16.44 14.35
N THR A 111 5.92 -16.49 15.67
CA THR A 111 5.07 -17.49 16.35
C THR A 111 3.87 -16.79 16.99
N PRO A 112 2.80 -17.53 17.31
CA PRO A 112 1.67 -17.00 18.07
C PRO A 112 2.11 -16.32 19.38
N ASP A 113 3.11 -16.89 20.08
CA ASP A 113 3.64 -16.33 21.31
C ASP A 113 4.30 -14.96 21.13
N ASP A 114 4.94 -14.72 19.99
CA ASP A 114 5.52 -13.40 19.68
C ASP A 114 4.44 -12.34 19.52
N LEU A 115 3.31 -12.69 18.91
CA LEU A 115 2.15 -11.79 18.78
C LEU A 115 1.48 -11.51 20.14
N VAL A 116 1.40 -12.51 21.00
CA VAL A 116 0.91 -12.32 22.37
C VAL A 116 1.86 -11.40 23.14
N ARG A 117 3.17 -11.56 23.00
CA ARG A 117 4.18 -10.65 23.59
C ARG A 117 4.11 -9.24 23.00
N PHE A 118 3.71 -9.12 21.75
CA PHE A 118 3.48 -7.83 21.10
C PHE A 118 2.27 -7.10 21.66
N GLY A 119 1.34 -7.80 22.32
CA GLY A 119 0.15 -7.23 22.97
C GLY A 119 -1.18 -7.65 22.38
N MET A 120 -1.18 -8.69 21.54
CA MET A 120 -2.42 -9.30 21.07
C MET A 120 -2.94 -10.28 22.13
N ILE A 121 -4.28 -10.40 22.28
CA ILE A 121 -4.83 -11.39 23.21
C ILE A 121 -4.72 -12.81 22.62
N PRO A 122 -4.40 -13.82 23.44
CA PRO A 122 -4.20 -15.18 22.95
C PRO A 122 -5.39 -15.75 22.18
N GLU A 123 -6.61 -15.46 22.63
CA GLU A 123 -7.84 -15.92 22.02
C GLU A 123 -8.01 -15.35 20.60
N PHE A 124 -7.65 -14.09 20.41
CA PHE A 124 -7.69 -13.44 19.09
C PHE A 124 -6.65 -14.04 18.14
N VAL A 125 -5.40 -14.22 18.63
CA VAL A 125 -4.32 -14.83 17.88
C VAL A 125 -4.71 -16.26 17.45
N GLY A 126 -5.33 -17.04 18.35
CA GLY A 126 -5.75 -18.41 18.07
C GLY A 126 -6.84 -18.55 16.99
N ARG A 127 -7.51 -17.46 16.60
CA ARG A 127 -8.51 -17.48 15.51
C ARG A 127 -7.91 -17.26 14.13
N PHE A 128 -6.65 -16.89 14.05
CA PHE A 128 -5.93 -16.74 12.79
C PHE A 128 -4.91 -17.87 12.64
N PRO A 129 -5.26 -18.97 11.97
CA PRO A 129 -4.36 -20.14 11.88
C PRO A 129 -3.21 -19.94 10.88
N SER A 130 -3.28 -18.92 10.03
CA SER A 130 -2.32 -18.69 8.96
C SER A 130 -1.72 -17.28 9.08
N TRP A 131 -0.39 -17.23 9.07
CA TRP A 131 0.41 -16.01 9.18
C TRP A 131 1.29 -15.89 7.94
N VAL A 132 1.35 -14.70 7.39
CA VAL A 132 2.17 -14.39 6.22
C VAL A 132 2.93 -13.11 6.49
N SER A 133 4.25 -13.13 6.39
CA SER A 133 5.06 -11.94 6.34
C SER A 133 5.17 -11.42 4.90
N LEU A 134 5.25 -10.10 4.75
CA LEU A 134 5.49 -9.45 3.48
C LEU A 134 6.88 -8.82 3.51
N ASN A 135 7.65 -9.04 2.46
CA ASN A 135 8.96 -8.43 2.29
C ASN A 135 8.82 -6.95 1.92
N GLU A 136 9.85 -6.15 2.21
CA GLU A 136 9.93 -4.80 1.71
C GLU A 136 10.00 -4.81 0.17
N LEU A 137 9.38 -3.81 -0.45
CA LEU A 137 9.38 -3.68 -1.90
C LEU A 137 10.78 -3.30 -2.40
N THR A 138 11.25 -4.01 -3.41
CA THR A 138 12.48 -3.67 -4.12
C THR A 138 12.22 -2.58 -5.15
N GLN A 139 13.28 -2.00 -5.70
CA GLN A 139 13.16 -1.03 -6.81
C GLN A 139 12.44 -1.65 -8.01
N GLU A 140 12.76 -2.89 -8.36
CA GLU A 140 12.11 -3.63 -9.45
C GLU A 140 10.62 -3.82 -9.20
N ASP A 141 10.21 -4.12 -7.96
CA ASP A 141 8.80 -4.24 -7.60
C ASP A 141 8.07 -2.91 -7.76
N LEU A 142 8.69 -1.79 -7.39
CA LEU A 142 8.12 -0.46 -7.57
C LEU A 142 7.91 -0.12 -9.06
N VAL A 143 8.88 -0.48 -9.93
CA VAL A 143 8.75 -0.30 -11.38
C VAL A 143 7.60 -1.17 -11.92
N ARG A 144 7.49 -2.42 -11.49
CA ARG A 144 6.37 -3.30 -11.85
C ARG A 144 5.02 -2.76 -11.40
N ILE A 145 4.94 -2.15 -10.23
CA ILE A 145 3.73 -1.47 -9.74
C ILE A 145 3.36 -0.30 -10.65
N LEU A 146 4.34 0.42 -11.21
CA LEU A 146 4.07 1.53 -12.12
C LEU A 146 3.49 1.07 -13.47
N GLN A 147 3.88 -0.11 -13.98
CA GLN A 147 3.61 -0.55 -15.34
C GLN A 147 2.67 -1.77 -15.44
N ASP A 148 2.87 -2.79 -14.61
CA ASP A 148 2.35 -4.13 -14.88
C ASP A 148 1.03 -4.42 -14.19
N ILE A 149 0.69 -3.70 -13.12
CA ILE A 149 -0.57 -3.95 -12.42
C ILE A 149 -1.76 -3.41 -13.20
N LYS A 150 -2.91 -4.06 -13.03
CA LYS A 150 -4.17 -3.59 -13.60
C LYS A 150 -4.49 -2.19 -13.04
N HIS A 151 -4.77 -1.23 -13.91
CA HIS A 151 -5.00 0.18 -13.54
C HIS A 151 -3.78 0.84 -12.87
N ASN A 152 -2.58 0.53 -13.38
CA ASN A 152 -1.35 1.17 -12.94
C ASN A 152 -1.37 2.70 -13.17
N TYR A 153 -0.51 3.42 -12.44
CA TYR A 153 -0.47 4.88 -12.49
C TYR A 153 -0.08 5.40 -13.88
N VAL A 154 0.87 4.77 -14.57
CA VAL A 154 1.28 5.14 -15.91
C VAL A 154 0.11 5.12 -16.88
N SER A 155 -0.69 4.05 -16.89
CA SER A 155 -1.85 3.93 -17.78
C SER A 155 -2.95 4.95 -17.46
N GLN A 156 -3.13 5.33 -16.19
CA GLN A 156 -4.08 6.36 -15.78
C GLN A 156 -3.69 7.73 -16.35
N TYR A 157 -2.41 8.13 -16.23
CA TYR A 157 -1.93 9.39 -16.78
C TYR A 157 -1.90 9.37 -18.31
N GLN A 158 -1.52 8.25 -18.94
CA GLN A 158 -1.62 8.08 -20.40
C GLN A 158 -3.05 8.28 -20.89
N TRP A 159 -4.04 7.77 -20.18
CA TRP A 159 -5.45 7.98 -20.52
C TRP A 159 -5.84 9.45 -20.41
N LEU A 160 -5.38 10.15 -19.37
CA LEU A 160 -5.61 11.59 -19.19
C LEU A 160 -5.06 12.42 -20.35
N PHE A 161 -3.79 12.21 -20.73
CA PHE A 161 -3.15 12.91 -21.84
C PHE A 161 -3.82 12.62 -23.18
N ARG A 162 -4.24 11.36 -23.39
CA ARG A 162 -4.94 10.94 -24.61
C ARG A 162 -6.26 11.69 -24.84
N ARG A 163 -6.94 12.14 -23.80
CA ARG A 163 -8.15 12.99 -23.93
C ARG A 163 -7.85 14.30 -24.63
N ASP A 164 -6.65 14.84 -24.46
CA ASP A 164 -6.16 16.05 -25.14
C ASP A 164 -5.43 15.74 -26.44
N LYS A 165 -5.53 14.49 -26.94
CA LYS A 165 -4.89 13.99 -28.17
C LYS A 165 -3.36 14.02 -28.10
N ILE A 166 -2.79 13.85 -26.91
CA ILE A 166 -1.36 13.78 -26.66
C ILE A 166 -1.02 12.36 -26.18
N GLU A 167 -0.02 11.77 -26.80
CA GLU A 167 0.54 10.48 -26.36
C GLU A 167 1.62 10.70 -25.30
N LEU A 168 1.43 10.12 -24.11
CA LEU A 168 2.40 10.15 -23.03
C LEU A 168 3.25 8.89 -23.06
N LYS A 169 4.56 9.05 -23.15
CA LYS A 169 5.54 7.96 -23.11
C LYS A 169 6.51 8.15 -21.94
N PHE A 170 7.02 7.05 -21.42
CA PHE A 170 8.06 7.03 -20.41
C PHE A 170 9.25 6.24 -20.95
N SER A 171 10.46 6.76 -20.76
CA SER A 171 11.65 5.95 -20.97
C SER A 171 11.81 4.95 -19.81
N PRO A 172 12.36 3.75 -20.04
CA PRO A 172 12.61 2.79 -18.95
C PRO A 172 13.42 3.42 -17.81
N ASP A 173 14.49 4.14 -18.13
CA ASP A 173 15.38 4.80 -17.16
C ASP A 173 14.62 5.85 -16.31
N SER A 174 13.57 6.49 -16.85
CA SER A 174 12.77 7.46 -16.11
C SER A 174 11.93 6.80 -15.02
N LEU A 175 11.39 5.62 -15.29
CA LEU A 175 10.62 4.86 -14.32
C LEU A 175 11.50 4.29 -13.21
N ASP A 176 12.70 3.82 -13.58
CA ASP A 176 13.72 3.38 -12.61
C ASP A 176 14.11 4.53 -11.67
N LEU A 177 14.31 5.73 -12.21
CA LEU A 177 14.66 6.92 -11.42
C LEU A 177 13.52 7.34 -10.48
N ILE A 178 12.26 7.26 -10.93
CA ILE A 178 11.07 7.52 -10.09
C ILE A 178 11.01 6.50 -8.95
N ALA A 179 11.20 5.22 -9.24
CA ALA A 179 11.23 4.17 -8.23
C ALA A 179 12.37 4.38 -7.22
N GLN A 180 13.57 4.71 -7.68
CA GLN A 180 14.73 5.01 -6.84
C GLN A 180 14.49 6.17 -5.88
N ARG A 181 13.88 7.26 -6.35
CA ARG A 181 13.52 8.43 -5.52
C ARG A 181 12.47 8.07 -4.48
N THR A 182 11.49 7.28 -4.88
CA THR A 182 10.44 6.80 -3.97
C THR A 182 11.04 5.97 -2.83
N MET A 183 12.01 5.11 -3.12
CA MET A 183 12.74 4.34 -2.10
C MET A 183 13.55 5.25 -1.18
N ALA A 184 14.27 6.24 -1.73
CA ALA A 184 15.06 7.19 -0.94
C ALA A 184 14.18 7.98 0.06
N ASN A 185 12.95 8.29 -0.32
CA ASN A 185 11.96 8.96 0.53
C ASN A 185 11.30 8.03 1.57
N LYS A 186 11.56 6.73 1.52
CA LYS A 186 10.99 5.71 2.43
C LYS A 186 9.46 5.72 2.50
N THR A 187 8.80 6.13 1.44
CA THR A 187 7.33 6.24 1.37
C THR A 187 6.65 4.98 0.82
N GLY A 188 7.45 3.99 0.39
CA GLY A 188 6.96 2.76 -0.24
C GLY A 188 6.14 3.05 -1.51
N ALA A 189 5.29 2.13 -1.91
CA ALA A 189 4.48 2.29 -3.12
C ALA A 189 3.55 3.52 -3.12
N ARG A 190 3.16 4.04 -1.95
CA ARG A 190 2.34 5.26 -1.83
C ARG A 190 3.05 6.49 -2.38
N GLY A 191 4.38 6.53 -2.29
CA GLY A 191 5.19 7.63 -2.81
C GLY A 191 5.27 7.69 -4.34
N LEU A 192 4.99 6.58 -5.04
CA LEU A 192 5.03 6.53 -6.50
C LEU A 192 4.06 7.51 -7.15
N HIS A 193 2.85 7.62 -6.61
CA HIS A 193 1.86 8.57 -7.11
C HIS A 193 2.35 10.02 -6.98
N SER A 194 2.85 10.39 -5.81
CA SER A 194 3.35 11.75 -5.56
C SER A 194 4.55 12.10 -6.43
N GLU A 195 5.47 11.15 -6.67
CA GLU A 195 6.62 11.38 -7.57
C GLU A 195 6.18 11.50 -9.03
N LEU A 196 5.23 10.68 -9.50
CA LEU A 196 4.66 10.83 -10.83
C LEU A 196 3.93 12.16 -10.99
N GLU A 197 3.11 12.55 -10.01
CA GLU A 197 2.39 13.81 -10.02
C GLU A 197 3.35 15.00 -10.07
N ARG A 198 4.43 14.98 -9.28
CA ARG A 198 5.46 16.01 -9.31
C ARG A 198 6.06 16.20 -10.71
N VAL A 199 6.33 15.09 -11.41
CA VAL A 199 6.91 15.12 -12.76
C VAL A 199 5.87 15.56 -13.80
N LEU A 200 4.64 15.08 -13.70
CA LEU A 200 3.62 15.28 -14.74
C LEU A 200 2.80 16.56 -14.58
N LEU A 201 2.70 17.12 -13.38
CA LEU A 201 1.87 18.29 -13.11
C LEU A 201 2.18 19.51 -14.03
N PRO A 202 3.45 19.91 -14.25
CA PRO A 202 3.79 21.00 -15.18
C PRO A 202 3.33 20.71 -16.60
N HIS A 203 3.43 19.44 -17.05
CA HIS A 203 2.99 19.04 -18.38
C HIS A 203 1.47 19.02 -18.51
N MET A 204 0.75 18.61 -17.46
CA MET A 204 -0.71 18.64 -17.43
C MET A 204 -1.27 20.06 -17.55
N TYR A 205 -0.63 21.05 -16.92
CA TYR A 205 -1.01 22.44 -17.09
C TYR A 205 -0.79 22.96 -18.52
N ASN A 206 0.18 22.41 -19.23
CA ASN A 206 0.56 22.84 -20.56
C ASN A 206 -0.10 22.06 -21.71
N LEU A 207 -1.02 21.11 -21.45
CA LEU A 207 -1.66 20.28 -22.49
C LEU A 207 -2.33 21.10 -23.59
N ALA A 208 -3.05 22.18 -23.22
CA ALA A 208 -3.68 23.07 -24.19
C ALA A 208 -2.64 23.77 -25.07
N THR A 209 -1.52 24.21 -24.50
CA THR A 209 -0.40 24.83 -25.21
C THR A 209 0.25 23.84 -26.17
N TYR A 210 0.49 22.62 -25.73
CA TYR A 210 1.06 21.55 -26.56
C TYR A 210 0.18 21.28 -27.80
N ARG A 211 -1.12 21.13 -27.57
CA ARG A 211 -2.07 20.92 -28.66
C ARG A 211 -2.08 22.09 -29.66
N ASN A 212 -2.03 23.32 -29.19
CA ASN A 212 -2.02 24.51 -30.04
C ASN A 212 -0.74 24.62 -30.90
N HIS A 213 0.37 24.05 -30.42
CA HIS A 213 1.64 23.98 -31.13
C HIS A 213 1.81 22.68 -31.96
N GLY A 214 0.77 21.84 -32.05
CA GLY A 214 0.81 20.62 -32.86
C GLY A 214 1.65 19.50 -32.23
N ILE A 215 1.88 19.56 -30.93
CA ILE A 215 2.67 18.56 -30.21
C ILE A 215 1.76 17.39 -29.86
N ASN A 216 2.04 16.23 -30.44
CA ASN A 216 1.22 15.04 -30.27
C ASN A 216 1.81 14.00 -29.30
N THR A 217 3.09 14.14 -28.94
CA THR A 217 3.76 13.18 -28.06
C THR A 217 4.61 13.92 -27.01
N VAL A 218 4.49 13.49 -25.76
CA VAL A 218 5.35 13.92 -24.64
C VAL A 218 6.07 12.70 -24.11
N THR A 219 7.40 12.71 -24.14
CA THR A 219 8.23 11.62 -23.62
C THR A 219 8.92 12.08 -22.36
N ILE A 220 8.63 11.39 -21.26
CA ILE A 220 9.27 11.62 -19.96
C ILE A 220 10.58 10.83 -19.92
N ASP A 221 11.68 11.54 -19.88
CA ASP A 221 13.04 11.02 -19.72
C ASP A 221 13.60 11.34 -18.34
N THR A 222 14.83 10.95 -18.08
CA THR A 222 15.54 11.20 -16.81
C THR A 222 15.76 12.70 -16.56
N ASN A 223 15.90 13.52 -17.61
CA ASN A 223 16.06 14.97 -17.48
C ASN A 223 14.79 15.62 -16.96
N LEU A 224 13.64 15.23 -17.50
CA LEU A 224 12.32 15.71 -17.05
C LEU A 224 11.97 15.23 -15.65
N VAL A 225 12.38 14.02 -15.26
CA VAL A 225 12.22 13.55 -13.87
C VAL A 225 13.04 14.41 -12.91
N ASN A 226 14.26 14.83 -13.31
CA ASN A 226 15.13 15.68 -12.51
C ASN A 226 14.63 17.14 -12.44
N ASN A 227 14.22 17.69 -13.60
CA ASN A 227 13.76 19.06 -13.77
C ASN A 227 12.41 19.08 -14.49
N PRO A 228 11.30 18.88 -13.80
CA PRO A 228 9.96 18.79 -14.43
C PRO A 228 9.54 20.04 -15.21
N GLU A 229 10.10 21.19 -14.89
CA GLU A 229 9.80 22.45 -15.57
C GLU A 229 10.64 22.67 -16.85
N SER A 230 11.67 21.85 -17.10
CA SER A 230 12.46 21.95 -18.29
C SER A 230 11.68 21.43 -19.49
N LEU A 231 11.22 22.33 -20.35
CA LEU A 231 10.49 22.05 -21.61
C LEU A 231 11.41 21.44 -22.71
N ARG A 232 12.50 20.79 -22.35
CA ARG A 232 13.44 20.20 -23.31
C ARG A 232 12.90 18.89 -23.83
N GLU A 233 12.78 18.83 -25.17
CA GLU A 233 12.43 17.67 -26.01
C GLU A 233 10.96 17.25 -25.99
N ILE A 234 10.13 18.22 -26.33
CA ILE A 234 8.86 17.90 -26.95
C ILE A 234 9.19 17.59 -28.41
N ASN A 235 9.30 16.32 -28.76
CA ASN A 235 9.54 15.92 -30.13
C ASN A 235 8.36 16.42 -31.00
N ARG A 236 8.63 17.47 -31.80
CA ARG A 236 7.83 17.73 -32.98
C ARG A 236 7.91 16.46 -33.80
N SER A 237 6.77 15.84 -34.10
CA SER A 237 6.72 14.71 -35.03
C SER A 237 7.58 15.06 -36.24
N GLU A 238 8.50 14.19 -36.60
CA GLU A 238 9.46 14.36 -37.72
C GLU A 238 8.79 14.55 -39.09
N GLU A 239 7.47 14.60 -39.17
CA GLU A 239 6.71 14.77 -40.41
C GLU A 239 6.86 16.13 -41.06
N HIS A 240 7.37 17.17 -40.40
CA HIS A 240 7.58 18.48 -41.02
C HIS A 240 9.01 18.74 -41.52
N THR A 241 9.94 17.85 -41.28
CA THR A 241 11.32 18.04 -41.78
C THR A 241 11.54 17.51 -43.18
N SER A 242 10.65 16.69 -43.72
CA SER A 242 10.78 16.15 -45.10
C SER A 242 10.19 17.07 -46.19
N GLU A 243 9.33 18.04 -45.84
CA GLU A 243 8.75 18.96 -46.83
C GLU A 243 9.61 20.20 -47.12
N LEU A 244 10.60 20.52 -46.31
CA LEU A 244 11.49 21.67 -46.54
C LEU A 244 12.79 21.32 -47.25
N GLN A 245 13.01 20.05 -47.63
CA GLN A 245 14.16 19.63 -48.42
C GLN A 245 13.82 19.29 -49.91
N SER A 246 12.61 19.60 -50.35
CA SER A 246 12.19 19.38 -51.74
C SER A 246 11.73 20.65 -52.45
N GLN A 247 12.31 21.81 -52.10
CA GLN A 247 12.21 23.03 -52.94
C GLN A 247 13.61 23.54 -53.27
#